data_d612808a1a1155cb66b1cea51b695eb4
#
_entry.id   d612808a1a1155cb66b1cea51b695eb4
#
_cell.length_a   1.000
_cell.length_b   1.000
_cell.length_c   1.000
_cell.angle_alpha   90.00
_cell.angle_beta   90.00
_cell.angle_gamma   90.00
#
_symmetry.space_group_name_H-M   'P 1'
#
loop_
_entity.id
_entity.type
_entity.pdbx_description
1 polymer ?
#
loop_
_entity_poly.entity_id
_entity_poly.type
_entity_poly.pdbx_seq_one_letter_code
_entity_poly.pdbx_strand_id
1 'polypeptide(L)'
;ILRVAVSALTDYSAVLNRQSSYRLTVGKLRGTIYDRNMVPLTNAESKIIAAVSPTPRAVTAISGVLYGDELQGVLEKLKGGKPVLCEVPQEIDCDGIACMRVYTHNSADTPAIHLLGYTDSDFRGMAGIEKAYDDILYSEKEAAFVYTKDGKGDILAGVKPVAENDSAVTAGGVVTTLDIN
;
A
#
# COMPACT_ATOMS: atom_id res chain seq x y z
N ILE A 1 -15.30 -13.26 -40.44
CA ILE A 1 -13.99 -12.56 -40.54
C ILE A 1 -13.95 -11.38 -39.61
N LEU A 2 -15.02 -10.56 -39.53
CA LEU A 2 -15.05 -9.36 -38.65
C LEU A 2 -14.98 -9.68 -37.13
N ARG A 3 -15.58 -10.79 -36.69
CA ARG A 3 -15.54 -11.22 -35.27
C ARG A 3 -14.16 -11.67 -34.80
N VAL A 4 -13.35 -12.25 -35.67
CA VAL A 4 -11.99 -12.70 -35.36
C VAL A 4 -11.07 -11.48 -35.19
N ALA A 5 -11.23 -10.44 -36.00
CA ALA A 5 -10.46 -9.23 -35.95
C ALA A 5 -10.74 -8.41 -34.66
N VAL A 6 -12.00 -8.37 -34.18
CA VAL A 6 -12.37 -7.71 -32.92
C VAL A 6 -11.77 -8.42 -31.71
N SER A 7 -11.72 -9.75 -31.72
CA SER A 7 -11.08 -10.53 -30.63
C SER A 7 -9.57 -10.32 -30.58
N ALA A 8 -8.92 -10.06 -31.70
CA ALA A 8 -7.48 -9.81 -31.75
C ALA A 8 -7.08 -8.40 -31.25
N LEU A 9 -8.04 -7.47 -31.17
CA LEU A 9 -7.83 -6.10 -30.67
C LEU A 9 -8.13 -5.95 -29.18
N THR A 10 -8.71 -6.97 -28.56
CA THR A 10 -8.96 -6.95 -27.12
C THR A 10 -7.66 -7.37 -26.42
N ASP A 11 -7.12 -6.46 -25.61
CA ASP A 11 -5.92 -6.76 -24.81
C ASP A 11 -6.28 -7.72 -23.68
N TYR A 12 -6.06 -9.00 -23.89
CA TYR A 12 -6.26 -10.05 -22.90
C TYR A 12 -5.13 -10.11 -21.86
N SER A 13 -4.04 -9.36 -22.04
CA SER A 13 -2.89 -9.39 -21.13
C SER A 13 -3.27 -8.96 -19.71
N ALA A 14 -4.10 -7.93 -19.59
CA ALA A 14 -4.58 -7.45 -18.31
C ALA A 14 -5.49 -8.47 -17.59
N VAL A 15 -6.30 -9.22 -18.35
CA VAL A 15 -7.18 -10.27 -17.81
C VAL A 15 -6.36 -11.48 -17.37
N LEU A 16 -5.41 -11.92 -18.19
CA LEU A 16 -4.50 -13.02 -17.87
C LEU A 16 -3.63 -12.68 -16.66
N ASN A 17 -3.12 -11.47 -16.57
CA ASN A 17 -2.33 -11.01 -15.42
C ASN A 17 -3.15 -11.01 -14.14
N ARG A 18 -4.42 -10.61 -14.18
CA ARG A 18 -5.32 -10.68 -13.00
C ARG A 18 -5.60 -12.11 -12.55
N GLN A 19 -5.74 -13.05 -13.50
CA GLN A 19 -5.97 -14.47 -13.20
C GLN A 19 -4.71 -15.16 -12.67
N SER A 20 -3.52 -14.70 -13.09
CA SER A 20 -2.22 -15.27 -12.69
C SER A 20 -1.56 -14.53 -11.53
N SER A 21 -2.24 -13.61 -10.88
CA SER A 21 -1.70 -12.84 -9.75
C SER A 21 -2.57 -12.95 -8.49
N TYR A 22 -1.92 -12.78 -7.33
CA TYR A 22 -2.56 -12.60 -6.03
C TYR A 22 -2.18 -11.23 -5.50
N ARG A 23 -3.18 -10.39 -5.28
CA ARG A 23 -3.00 -9.03 -4.80
C ARG A 23 -3.24 -8.96 -3.30
N LEU A 24 -2.27 -8.44 -2.56
CA LEU A 24 -2.34 -8.22 -1.13
C LEU A 24 -2.36 -6.70 -0.89
N THR A 25 -3.55 -6.15 -0.69
CA THR A 25 -3.75 -4.71 -0.49
C THR A 25 -3.24 -4.28 0.87
N VAL A 26 -2.44 -3.22 0.89
CA VAL A 26 -1.89 -2.59 2.10
C VAL A 26 -2.82 -1.48 2.60
N GLY A 27 -3.31 -0.64 1.70
CA GLY A 27 -4.23 0.44 2.01
C GLY A 27 -4.52 1.33 0.81
N LYS A 28 -5.52 2.21 0.96
CA LYS A 28 -5.84 3.24 -0.03
C LYS A 28 -4.83 4.37 0.05
N LEU A 29 -4.64 5.05 -1.08
CA LEU A 29 -3.79 6.24 -1.18
C LEU A 29 -4.64 7.50 -1.18
N ARG A 30 -4.12 8.54 -0.55
CA ARG A 30 -4.70 9.87 -0.58
C ARG A 30 -3.61 10.92 -0.74
N GLY A 31 -3.94 12.02 -1.41
CA GLY A 31 -3.06 13.15 -1.63
C GLY A 31 -2.62 13.81 -0.34
N THR A 32 -1.53 14.56 -0.41
CA THR A 32 -0.94 15.24 0.73
C THR A 32 -1.35 16.70 0.76
N ILE A 33 -1.72 17.20 1.93
CA ILE A 33 -1.92 18.62 2.20
C ILE A 33 -0.61 19.16 2.79
N TYR A 34 -0.13 20.26 2.24
CA TYR A 34 1.12 20.92 2.64
C TYR A 34 0.81 22.31 3.21
N ASP A 35 1.70 22.78 4.08
CA ASP A 35 1.76 24.19 4.48
C ASP A 35 2.32 25.05 3.33
N ARG A 36 2.42 26.37 3.55
CA ARG A 36 2.99 27.34 2.59
C ARG A 36 4.47 27.08 2.24
N ASN A 37 5.20 26.39 3.11
CA ASN A 37 6.61 26.07 2.98
C ASN A 37 6.83 24.64 2.43
N MET A 38 5.78 23.98 1.92
CA MET A 38 5.80 22.60 1.44
C MET A 38 6.09 21.55 2.54
N VAL A 39 5.86 21.89 3.81
CA VAL A 39 5.90 20.93 4.91
C VAL A 39 4.59 20.13 4.91
N PRO A 40 4.64 18.79 4.91
CA PRO A 40 3.43 17.98 4.87
C PRO A 40 2.65 18.10 6.19
N LEU A 41 1.37 18.44 6.07
CA LEU A 41 0.41 18.49 7.17
C LEU A 41 -0.33 17.16 7.34
N THR A 42 -0.54 16.44 6.23
CA THR A 42 -1.04 15.07 6.20
C THR A 42 0.03 14.18 5.57
N ASN A 43 -0.03 12.87 5.77
CA ASN A 43 1.00 11.93 5.30
C ASN A 43 2.42 12.26 5.83
N ALA A 44 2.52 12.90 7.01
CA ALA A 44 3.79 13.31 7.59
C ALA A 44 4.56 12.12 8.21
N GLU A 45 3.84 11.15 8.73
CA GLU A 45 4.41 9.94 9.31
C GLU A 45 4.40 8.79 8.31
N SER A 46 5.45 7.99 8.33
CA SER A 46 5.54 6.81 7.48
C SER A 46 5.96 5.58 8.26
N LYS A 47 5.51 4.42 7.80
CA LYS A 47 5.89 3.12 8.31
C LYS A 47 6.27 2.19 7.17
N ILE A 48 7.09 1.20 7.47
CA ILE A 48 7.49 0.20 6.49
C ILE A 48 6.61 -1.03 6.69
N ILE A 49 5.90 -1.41 5.64
CA ILE A 49 5.11 -2.63 5.60
C ILE A 49 5.83 -3.66 4.77
N ALA A 50 6.05 -4.82 5.36
CA ALA A 50 6.60 -5.99 4.69
C ALA A 50 5.49 -6.97 4.32
N ALA A 51 5.54 -7.47 3.08
CA ALA A 51 4.78 -8.62 2.64
C ALA A 51 5.67 -9.86 2.72
N VAL A 52 5.35 -10.75 3.64
CA VAL A 52 6.17 -11.93 3.97
C VAL A 52 5.52 -13.17 3.38
N SER A 53 6.25 -13.88 2.51
CA SER A 53 5.81 -15.15 1.93
C SER A 53 6.02 -16.31 2.93
N PRO A 54 5.21 -17.39 2.87
CA PRO A 54 5.35 -18.54 3.76
C PRO A 54 6.50 -19.45 3.32
N THR A 55 7.72 -18.91 3.25
CA THR A 55 8.94 -19.66 2.91
C THR A 55 9.89 -19.73 4.10
N PRO A 56 10.69 -20.80 4.24
CA PRO A 56 11.66 -20.90 5.34
C PRO A 56 12.63 -19.71 5.40
N ARG A 57 13.08 -19.22 4.24
CA ARG A 57 13.97 -18.05 4.14
C ARG A 57 13.31 -16.78 4.68
N ALA A 58 12.09 -16.50 4.24
CA ALA A 58 11.34 -15.32 4.70
C ALA A 58 11.02 -15.40 6.20
N VAL A 59 10.67 -16.61 6.70
CA VAL A 59 10.44 -16.85 8.13
C VAL A 59 11.70 -16.57 8.94
N THR A 60 12.87 -17.05 8.48
CA THR A 60 14.14 -16.80 9.17
C THR A 60 14.48 -15.30 9.16
N ALA A 61 14.31 -14.63 8.02
CA ALA A 61 14.62 -13.21 7.88
C ALA A 61 13.73 -12.34 8.78
N ILE A 62 12.41 -12.60 8.81
CA ILE A 62 11.49 -11.83 9.65
C ILE A 62 11.72 -12.09 11.15
N SER A 63 12.12 -13.31 11.52
CA SER A 63 12.49 -13.67 12.90
C SER A 63 13.77 -12.98 13.40
N GLY A 64 14.58 -12.45 12.49
CA GLY A 64 15.75 -11.64 12.84
C GLY A 64 15.43 -10.16 13.09
N VAL A 65 14.19 -9.73 12.78
CA VAL A 65 13.78 -8.31 12.82
C VAL A 65 12.64 -8.08 13.81
N LEU A 66 11.65 -8.98 13.86
CA LEU A 66 10.52 -8.91 14.79
C LEU A 66 10.74 -9.82 15.99
N TYR A 67 10.12 -9.44 17.12
CA TYR A 67 10.26 -10.15 18.40
C TYR A 67 8.91 -10.25 19.12
N GLY A 68 8.86 -11.12 20.12
CA GLY A 68 7.70 -11.23 21.01
C GLY A 68 6.39 -11.56 20.30
N ASP A 69 5.31 -10.90 20.75
CA ASP A 69 3.95 -11.17 20.29
C ASP A 69 3.75 -10.82 18.81
N GLU A 70 4.44 -9.80 18.31
CA GLU A 70 4.36 -9.41 16.89
C GLU A 70 4.88 -10.52 15.99
N LEU A 71 6.06 -11.06 16.30
CA LEU A 71 6.62 -12.20 15.57
C LEU A 71 5.70 -13.42 15.64
N GLN A 72 5.20 -13.76 16.83
CA GLN A 72 4.30 -14.89 17.00
C GLN A 72 3.03 -14.75 16.17
N GLY A 73 2.44 -13.54 16.13
CA GLY A 73 1.26 -13.25 15.31
C GLY A 73 1.51 -13.42 13.81
N VAL A 74 2.69 -13.00 13.33
CA VAL A 74 3.08 -13.20 11.92
C VAL A 74 3.29 -14.68 11.61
N LEU A 75 4.03 -15.40 12.44
CA LEU A 75 4.30 -16.82 12.24
C LEU A 75 3.03 -17.65 12.24
N GLU A 76 2.09 -17.36 13.14
CA GLU A 76 0.81 -18.06 13.21
C GLU A 76 -0.01 -17.88 11.92
N LYS A 77 -0.07 -16.65 11.40
CA LYS A 77 -0.75 -16.37 10.13
C LYS A 77 -0.08 -17.04 8.93
N LEU A 78 1.26 -17.12 8.92
CA LEU A 78 2.03 -17.79 7.85
C LEU A 78 1.78 -19.30 7.79
N LYS A 79 1.39 -19.95 8.89
CA LYS A 79 1.00 -21.37 8.91
C LYS A 79 -0.18 -21.66 7.97
N GLY A 80 -1.01 -20.66 7.67
CA GLY A 80 -2.08 -20.76 6.69
C GLY A 80 -1.64 -20.85 5.23
N GLY A 81 -0.32 -20.84 4.95
CA GLY A 81 0.25 -20.99 3.61
C GLY A 81 0.04 -19.78 2.71
N LYS A 82 -0.39 -18.64 3.27
CA LYS A 82 -0.62 -17.37 2.52
C LYS A 82 0.38 -16.30 2.98
N PRO A 83 0.76 -15.38 2.08
CA PRO A 83 1.55 -14.21 2.46
C PRO A 83 0.83 -13.34 3.49
N VAL A 84 1.61 -12.70 4.36
CA VAL A 84 1.12 -11.88 5.46
C VAL A 84 1.76 -10.50 5.40
N LEU A 85 0.97 -9.46 5.70
CA LEU A 85 1.50 -8.11 5.93
C LEU A 85 1.88 -7.95 7.40
N CYS A 86 3.02 -7.31 7.63
CA CYS A 86 3.43 -6.87 8.97
C CYS A 86 4.21 -5.55 8.86
N GLU A 87 4.16 -4.76 9.92
CA GLU A 87 5.01 -3.59 10.06
C GLU A 87 6.40 -4.02 10.49
N VAL A 88 7.43 -3.39 9.94
CA VAL A 88 8.82 -3.68 10.25
C VAL A 88 9.61 -2.39 10.49
N PRO A 89 10.59 -2.39 11.41
CA PRO A 89 11.36 -1.18 11.72
C PRO A 89 12.33 -0.77 10.61
N GLN A 90 12.68 -1.69 9.72
CA GLN A 90 13.60 -1.46 8.61
C GLN A 90 13.27 -2.33 7.41
N GLU A 91 13.75 -1.93 6.23
CA GLU A 91 13.61 -2.73 5.02
C GLU A 91 14.41 -4.03 5.11
N ILE A 92 13.84 -5.12 4.61
CA ILE A 92 14.42 -6.45 4.61
C ILE A 92 14.65 -6.87 3.17
N ASP A 93 15.90 -7.09 2.78
CA ASP A 93 16.23 -7.64 1.47
C ASP A 93 16.38 -9.15 1.56
N CYS A 94 15.32 -9.85 1.20
CA CYS A 94 15.23 -11.30 1.22
C CYS A 94 14.28 -11.81 0.15
N ASP A 95 14.62 -12.95 -0.48
CA ASP A 95 13.69 -13.65 -1.36
C ASP A 95 12.42 -14.03 -0.59
N GLY A 96 11.27 -13.71 -1.16
CA GLY A 96 9.96 -13.91 -0.54
C GLY A 96 9.53 -12.82 0.43
N ILE A 97 10.31 -11.74 0.62
CA ILE A 97 9.90 -10.53 1.32
C ILE A 97 10.01 -9.33 0.38
N ALA A 98 8.99 -8.51 0.33
CA ALA A 98 9.06 -7.18 -0.25
C ALA A 98 8.57 -6.16 0.78
N CYS A 99 9.23 -5.01 0.80
CA CYS A 99 8.88 -3.91 1.69
C CYS A 99 8.40 -2.72 0.86
N MET A 100 7.48 -1.95 1.42
CA MET A 100 7.10 -0.64 0.91
C MET A 100 6.91 0.34 2.05
N ARG A 101 7.13 1.62 1.76
CA ARG A 101 6.85 2.72 2.69
C ARG A 101 5.41 3.17 2.51
N VAL A 102 4.66 3.20 3.59
CA VAL A 102 3.26 3.64 3.61
C VAL A 102 3.14 4.83 4.55
N TYR A 103 2.36 5.82 4.15
CA TYR A 103 2.16 7.02 4.92
C TYR A 103 0.84 6.97 5.69
N THR A 104 0.87 7.42 6.94
CA THR A 104 -0.33 7.62 7.76
C THR A 104 -0.93 8.96 7.39
N HIS A 105 -2.15 8.96 6.84
CA HIS A 105 -2.75 10.17 6.30
C HIS A 105 -2.98 11.22 7.37
N ASN A 106 -3.60 10.84 8.50
CA ASN A 106 -3.76 11.67 9.68
C ASN A 106 -3.26 10.90 10.92
N SER A 107 -2.54 11.57 11.80
CA SER A 107 -2.13 11.06 13.11
C SER A 107 -2.74 11.90 14.23
N ALA A 108 -2.55 11.46 15.47
CA ALA A 108 -3.00 12.22 16.63
C ALA A 108 -2.32 13.60 16.73
N ASP A 109 -1.12 13.71 16.17
CA ASP A 109 -0.30 14.92 16.19
C ASP A 109 -0.44 15.77 14.92
N THR A 110 -1.41 15.46 14.05
CA THR A 110 -1.66 16.23 12.83
C THR A 110 -1.98 17.69 13.17
N PRO A 111 -1.12 18.66 12.74
CA PRO A 111 -1.31 20.06 13.08
C PRO A 111 -2.58 20.62 12.40
N ALA A 112 -3.24 21.56 13.07
CA ALA A 112 -4.44 22.23 12.55
C ALA A 112 -5.56 21.31 12.09
N ILE A 113 -5.74 20.14 12.70
CA ILE A 113 -6.72 19.12 12.32
C ILE A 113 -8.14 19.67 12.14
N HIS A 114 -8.52 20.68 12.92
CA HIS A 114 -9.84 21.33 12.81
C HIS A 114 -10.04 22.09 11.49
N LEU A 115 -8.95 22.58 10.85
CA LEU A 115 -8.98 23.22 9.55
C LEU A 115 -8.82 22.20 8.43
N LEU A 116 -7.94 21.23 8.62
CA LEU A 116 -7.71 20.14 7.66
C LEU A 116 -8.97 19.32 7.49
N GLY A 117 -9.63 18.99 8.57
CA GLY A 117 -10.80 18.12 8.58
C GLY A 117 -10.44 16.65 8.71
N TYR A 118 -11.32 15.79 8.25
CA TYR A 118 -11.16 14.34 8.34
C TYR A 118 -11.77 13.63 7.14
N THR A 119 -11.40 12.38 6.96
CA THR A 119 -11.91 11.49 5.93
C THR A 119 -12.77 10.38 6.55
N ASP A 120 -13.62 9.75 5.75
CA ASP A 120 -14.31 8.52 6.11
C ASP A 120 -13.42 7.27 5.90
N SER A 121 -14.02 6.08 6.10
CA SER A 121 -13.36 4.78 5.90
C SER A 121 -12.95 4.52 4.45
N ASP A 122 -13.56 5.22 3.49
CA ASP A 122 -13.24 5.13 2.08
C ASP A 122 -12.25 6.18 1.61
N PHE A 123 -11.68 6.94 2.56
CA PHE A 123 -10.74 8.03 2.32
C PHE A 123 -11.36 9.18 1.52
N ARG A 124 -12.69 9.39 1.65
CA ARG A 124 -13.37 10.58 1.14
C ARG A 124 -13.35 11.70 2.17
N GLY A 125 -13.11 12.92 1.70
CA GLY A 125 -13.10 14.10 2.58
C GLY A 125 -14.49 14.45 3.10
N MET A 126 -14.66 14.47 4.43
CA MET A 126 -15.95 14.71 5.09
C MET A 126 -16.07 16.14 5.62
N ALA A 127 -14.97 16.80 5.93
CA ALA A 127 -14.95 18.16 6.48
C ALA A 127 -13.67 18.92 6.09
N GLY A 128 -13.65 20.21 6.31
CA GLY A 128 -12.47 21.07 6.17
C GLY A 128 -11.87 21.08 4.76
N ILE A 129 -10.56 21.25 4.69
CA ILE A 129 -9.77 21.23 3.45
C ILE A 129 -9.88 19.88 2.75
N GLU A 130 -9.92 18.79 3.52
CA GLU A 130 -10.10 17.43 3.01
C GLU A 130 -11.34 17.32 2.12
N LYS A 131 -12.47 17.89 2.56
CA LYS A 131 -13.71 17.90 1.80
C LYS A 131 -13.66 18.88 0.64
N ALA A 132 -13.12 20.07 0.87
CA ALA A 132 -13.11 21.13 -0.14
C ALA A 132 -12.27 20.76 -1.37
N TYR A 133 -11.25 19.92 -1.19
CA TYR A 133 -10.32 19.49 -2.24
C TYR A 133 -10.34 17.97 -2.46
N ASP A 134 -11.45 17.31 -2.13
CA ASP A 134 -11.58 15.86 -2.26
C ASP A 134 -11.28 15.37 -3.68
N ASP A 135 -11.72 16.09 -4.70
CA ASP A 135 -11.47 15.74 -6.12
C ASP A 135 -9.99 15.70 -6.49
N ILE A 136 -9.14 16.45 -5.78
CA ILE A 136 -7.69 16.48 -6.00
C ILE A 136 -6.99 15.45 -5.12
N LEU A 137 -7.43 15.33 -3.86
CA LEU A 137 -6.79 14.50 -2.85
C LEU A 137 -7.19 13.02 -2.94
N TYR A 138 -8.40 12.73 -3.42
CA TYR A 138 -8.89 11.36 -3.52
C TYR A 138 -8.19 10.58 -4.62
N SER A 139 -7.88 9.33 -4.33
CA SER A 139 -7.32 8.39 -5.29
C SER A 139 -8.04 7.04 -5.20
N GLU A 140 -8.41 6.47 -6.33
CA GLU A 140 -8.90 5.09 -6.42
C GLU A 140 -7.77 4.05 -6.32
N LYS A 141 -6.52 4.52 -6.34
CA LYS A 141 -5.36 3.63 -6.26
C LYS A 141 -5.16 3.12 -4.85
N GLU A 142 -4.71 1.90 -4.77
CA GLU A 142 -4.34 1.23 -3.53
C GLU A 142 -2.87 0.82 -3.59
N ALA A 143 -2.17 1.00 -2.48
CA ALA A 143 -0.87 0.38 -2.27
C ALA A 143 -1.06 -1.12 -2.10
N ALA A 144 -0.33 -1.94 -2.82
CA ALA A 144 -0.47 -3.38 -2.77
C ALA A 144 0.83 -4.11 -3.13
N PHE A 145 0.94 -5.34 -2.67
CA PHE A 145 1.92 -6.29 -3.16
C PHE A 145 1.25 -7.29 -4.09
N VAL A 146 1.86 -7.52 -5.24
CA VAL A 146 1.36 -8.43 -6.26
C VAL A 146 2.28 -9.64 -6.36
N TYR A 147 1.72 -10.80 -6.08
CA TYR A 147 2.37 -12.10 -6.19
C TYR A 147 1.99 -12.78 -7.48
N THR A 148 2.94 -13.45 -8.10
CA THR A 148 2.67 -14.33 -9.25
C THR A 148 2.11 -15.66 -8.76
N LYS A 149 1.12 -16.20 -9.48
CA LYS A 149 0.58 -17.55 -9.27
C LYS A 149 1.14 -18.50 -10.32
N ASP A 150 1.20 -19.78 -9.99
CA ASP A 150 1.49 -20.84 -10.93
C ASP A 150 0.25 -21.23 -11.77
N GLY A 151 0.43 -22.16 -12.68
CA GLY A 151 -0.67 -22.67 -13.52
C GLY A 151 -1.78 -23.43 -12.78
N LYS A 152 -1.57 -23.73 -11.48
CA LYS A 152 -2.56 -24.35 -10.59
C LYS A 152 -3.28 -23.33 -9.72
N GLY A 153 -2.83 -22.07 -9.74
CA GLY A 153 -3.38 -20.98 -8.95
C GLY A 153 -2.71 -20.79 -7.61
N ASP A 154 -1.62 -21.52 -7.33
CA ASP A 154 -0.85 -21.38 -6.10
C ASP A 154 0.15 -20.22 -6.21
N ILE A 155 0.39 -19.52 -5.10
CA ILE A 155 1.33 -18.40 -5.04
C ILE A 155 2.76 -18.93 -5.15
N LEU A 156 3.55 -18.34 -6.06
CA LEU A 156 5.00 -18.61 -6.16
C LEU A 156 5.73 -17.91 -5.01
N ALA A 157 5.68 -18.51 -3.84
CA ALA A 157 6.17 -17.91 -2.59
C ALA A 157 7.68 -17.64 -2.58
N GLY A 158 8.47 -18.33 -3.41
CA GLY A 158 9.91 -18.09 -3.59
C GLY A 158 10.27 -16.91 -4.48
N VAL A 159 9.28 -16.29 -5.14
CA VAL A 159 9.47 -15.11 -5.99
C VAL A 159 9.16 -13.87 -5.18
N LYS A 160 10.02 -12.85 -5.26
CA LYS A 160 9.80 -11.56 -4.60
C LYS A 160 8.54 -10.90 -5.17
N PRO A 161 7.56 -10.54 -4.35
CA PRO A 161 6.36 -9.84 -4.84
C PRO A 161 6.72 -8.44 -5.34
N VAL A 162 5.91 -7.94 -6.28
CA VAL A 162 6.05 -6.58 -6.81
C VAL A 162 5.23 -5.63 -5.97
N ALA A 163 5.85 -4.55 -5.50
CA ALA A 163 5.15 -3.46 -4.84
C ALA A 163 4.49 -2.56 -5.91
N GLU A 164 3.20 -2.30 -5.78
CA GLU A 164 2.44 -1.38 -6.61
C GLU A 164 2.02 -0.15 -5.81
N ASN A 165 2.19 1.03 -6.40
CA ASN A 165 1.81 2.31 -5.81
C ASN A 165 2.46 2.53 -4.42
N ASP A 166 3.76 2.32 -4.32
CA ASP A 166 4.55 2.39 -3.08
C ASP A 166 4.84 3.81 -2.58
N SER A 167 4.37 4.84 -3.29
CA SER A 167 4.61 6.23 -2.89
C SER A 167 3.32 7.04 -2.79
N ALA A 168 3.24 7.90 -1.79
CA ALA A 168 2.15 8.89 -1.62
C ALA A 168 2.07 9.90 -2.79
N VAL A 169 3.12 9.98 -3.61
CA VAL A 169 3.21 10.88 -4.78
C VAL A 169 2.25 10.49 -5.91
N THR A 170 1.61 9.33 -5.85
CA THR A 170 0.66 8.89 -6.88
C THR A 170 -0.72 9.53 -6.78
N ALA A 171 -1.00 10.24 -5.69
CA ALA A 171 -2.20 11.06 -5.51
C ALA A 171 -1.85 12.55 -5.63
N GLY A 172 -2.84 13.41 -5.91
CA GLY A 172 -2.66 14.86 -5.98
C GLY A 172 -2.20 15.46 -4.65
N GLY A 173 -1.79 16.73 -4.68
CA GLY A 173 -1.44 17.47 -3.47
C GLY A 173 -2.04 18.87 -3.45
N VAL A 174 -2.28 19.41 -2.26
CA VAL A 174 -2.80 20.76 -2.03
C VAL A 174 -1.84 21.52 -1.15
N VAL A 175 -1.43 22.71 -1.60
CA VAL A 175 -0.62 23.63 -0.79
C VAL A 175 -1.54 24.68 -0.19
N THR A 176 -1.47 24.86 1.11
CA THR A 176 -2.27 25.85 1.86
C THR A 176 -1.48 27.12 2.12
N THR A 177 -2.14 28.15 2.62
CA THR A 177 -1.51 29.37 3.10
C THR A 177 -1.12 29.31 4.60
N LEU A 178 -1.37 28.16 5.24
CA LEU A 178 -0.99 27.92 6.64
C LEU A 178 0.54 27.96 6.78
N ASP A 179 0.99 28.38 7.93
CA ASP A 179 2.39 28.36 8.35
C ASP A 179 2.43 27.73 9.74
N ILE A 180 3.09 26.59 9.83
CA ILE A 180 3.15 25.80 11.08
C ILE A 180 4.48 25.96 11.83
N ASN A 181 5.38 26.86 11.35
CA ASN A 181 6.65 27.19 12.02
C ASN A 181 6.50 28.35 12.97
#